data_9bb012e8d63efc8910ab1632d9395d20
#
_entry.id   9bb012e8d63efc8910ab1632d9395d20
#
_cell.length_a   1.000
_cell.length_b   1.000
_cell.length_c   1.000
_cell.angle_alpha   90.00
_cell.angle_beta   90.00
_cell.angle_gamma   90.00
#
_symmetry.space_group_name_H-M   'P 1'
#
loop_
_entity.id
_entity.type
_entity.pdbx_description
1 polymer ?
#
loop_
_entity_poly.entity_id
_entity_poly.type
_entity_poly.pdbx_seq_one_letter_code
_entity_poly.pdbx_strand_id
1 'polypeptide(L)'
;SYKAAKSIWNKIKISSEERKIKLIDYFDTKYIADIRKDGLSENKIKAILGAKKAVDDGEITLKGLSEMDDTEFKKSITSLWGFGDWSAEMIAIFYLGRTNIWSEKDLILNKGINQICDQCKLTPDELLEIIDPYQSYLALHIWRYKD
;
A
#
# COMPACT_ATOMS: atom_id res chain seq x y z
N SER A 1 -1.53 10.78 -8.28
CA SER A 1 -2.91 10.97 -7.83
C SER A 1 -3.67 9.65 -7.92
N TYR A 2 -4.70 9.49 -7.12
CA TYR A 2 -5.60 8.32 -7.12
C TYR A 2 -6.19 8.05 -8.51
N LYS A 3 -6.65 9.11 -9.20
CA LYS A 3 -7.20 9.01 -10.57
C LYS A 3 -6.20 8.41 -11.56
N ALA A 4 -4.94 8.81 -11.49
CA ALA A 4 -3.89 8.26 -12.37
C ALA A 4 -3.62 6.79 -12.05
N ALA A 5 -3.51 6.42 -10.78
CA ALA A 5 -3.32 5.03 -10.34
C ALA A 5 -4.47 4.13 -10.79
N LYS A 6 -5.73 4.60 -10.63
CA LYS A 6 -6.94 3.89 -11.08
C LYS A 6 -6.96 3.69 -12.59
N SER A 7 -6.56 4.72 -13.35
CA SER A 7 -6.48 4.61 -14.82
C SER A 7 -5.46 3.56 -15.26
N ILE A 8 -4.26 3.59 -14.69
CA ILE A 8 -3.21 2.60 -14.99
C ILE A 8 -3.68 1.19 -14.63
N TRP A 9 -4.26 1.02 -13.44
CA TRP A 9 -4.77 -0.27 -12.98
C TRP A 9 -5.85 -0.84 -13.91
N ASN A 10 -6.77 0.01 -14.38
CA ASN A 10 -7.81 -0.42 -15.31
C ASN A 10 -7.22 -0.88 -16.65
N LYS A 11 -6.21 -0.17 -17.18
CA LYS A 11 -5.51 -0.60 -18.42
C LYS A 11 -4.85 -1.96 -18.24
N ILE A 12 -4.14 -2.17 -17.13
CA ILE A 12 -3.50 -3.45 -16.83
C ILE A 12 -4.52 -4.59 -16.78
N LYS A 13 -5.68 -4.37 -16.15
CA LYS A 13 -6.75 -5.37 -16.11
C LYS A 13 -7.27 -5.69 -17.49
N ILE A 14 -7.60 -4.68 -18.29
CA ILE A 14 -8.07 -4.84 -19.67
C ILE A 14 -7.03 -5.62 -20.50
N SER A 15 -5.77 -5.24 -20.42
CA SER A 15 -4.69 -5.90 -21.15
C SER A 15 -4.54 -7.39 -20.78
N SER A 16 -4.75 -7.75 -19.52
CA SER A 16 -4.73 -9.16 -19.08
C SER A 16 -5.96 -9.92 -19.56
N GLU A 17 -7.16 -9.31 -19.52
CA GLU A 17 -8.42 -9.89 -19.97
C GLU A 17 -8.43 -10.14 -21.48
N GLU A 18 -7.97 -9.18 -22.30
CA GLU A 18 -7.85 -9.32 -23.75
C GLU A 18 -6.91 -10.48 -24.15
N ARG A 19 -5.88 -10.74 -23.33
CA ARG A 19 -4.96 -11.87 -23.52
C ARG A 19 -5.47 -13.18 -22.93
N LYS A 20 -6.63 -13.16 -22.25
CA LYS A 20 -7.22 -14.32 -21.56
C LYS A 20 -6.28 -14.97 -20.54
N ILE A 21 -5.49 -14.14 -19.84
CA ILE A 21 -4.58 -14.57 -18.76
C ILE A 21 -5.00 -13.96 -17.45
N LYS A 22 -4.70 -14.67 -16.34
CA LYS A 22 -4.95 -14.13 -15.01
C LYS A 22 -4.08 -12.89 -14.76
N LEU A 23 -4.61 -11.93 -14.02
CA LEU A 23 -3.91 -10.68 -13.73
C LEU A 23 -2.53 -10.91 -13.09
N ILE A 24 -2.41 -11.88 -12.19
CA ILE A 24 -1.13 -12.22 -11.55
C ILE A 24 -0.11 -12.79 -12.55
N ASP A 25 -0.57 -13.51 -13.56
CA ASP A 25 0.28 -14.10 -14.60
C ASP A 25 0.67 -13.07 -15.68
N TYR A 26 -0.08 -11.95 -15.76
CA TYR A 26 0.31 -10.81 -16.60
C TYR A 26 1.54 -10.10 -16.06
N PHE A 27 1.78 -10.12 -14.74
CA PHE A 27 3.04 -9.66 -14.17
C PHE A 27 4.14 -10.71 -14.36
N ASP A 28 4.66 -10.75 -15.58
CA ASP A 28 5.73 -11.64 -16.01
C ASP A 28 6.71 -10.84 -16.89
N THR A 29 7.96 -11.27 -16.93
CA THR A 29 9.03 -10.60 -17.69
C THR A 29 8.73 -10.45 -19.16
N LYS A 30 7.99 -11.39 -19.76
CA LYS A 30 7.57 -11.36 -21.16
C LYS A 30 6.57 -10.24 -21.49
N TYR A 31 5.88 -9.68 -20.50
CA TYR A 31 4.89 -8.61 -20.69
C TYR A 31 5.36 -7.23 -20.21
N ILE A 32 6.62 -7.07 -19.82
CA ILE A 32 7.14 -5.79 -19.30
C ILE A 32 6.84 -4.63 -20.24
N ALA A 33 7.05 -4.82 -21.55
CA ALA A 33 6.81 -3.77 -22.56
C ALA A 33 5.33 -3.36 -22.63
N ASP A 34 4.42 -4.30 -22.47
CA ASP A 34 2.97 -4.04 -22.47
C ASP A 34 2.54 -3.34 -21.18
N ILE A 35 2.99 -3.82 -20.02
CA ILE A 35 2.71 -3.22 -18.73
C ILE A 35 3.24 -1.77 -18.66
N ARG A 36 4.37 -1.49 -19.32
CA ARG A 36 4.87 -0.12 -19.45
C ARG A 36 3.96 0.77 -20.31
N LYS A 37 3.42 0.24 -21.39
CA LYS A 37 2.43 0.95 -22.24
C LYS A 37 1.14 1.24 -21.46
N ASP A 38 0.76 0.35 -20.54
CA ASP A 38 -0.37 0.55 -19.64
C ASP A 38 -0.11 1.69 -18.63
N GLY A 39 1.15 2.13 -18.46
CA GLY A 39 1.55 3.30 -17.69
C GLY A 39 2.31 3.01 -16.41
N LEU A 40 2.68 1.76 -16.13
CA LEU A 40 3.48 1.42 -14.96
C LEU A 40 4.96 1.75 -15.22
N SER A 41 5.63 2.42 -14.27
CA SER A 41 7.06 2.70 -14.40
C SER A 41 7.89 1.41 -14.25
N GLU A 42 9.07 1.40 -14.83
CA GLU A 42 9.99 0.27 -14.79
C GLU A 42 10.32 -0.17 -13.37
N ASN A 43 10.59 0.80 -12.48
CA ASN A 43 10.86 0.51 -11.07
C ASN A 43 9.68 -0.15 -10.36
N LYS A 44 8.44 0.27 -10.65
CA LYS A 44 7.25 -0.38 -10.09
C LYS A 44 7.07 -1.79 -10.62
N ILE A 45 7.32 -2.00 -11.90
CA ILE A 45 7.26 -3.35 -12.50
C ILE A 45 8.31 -4.25 -11.82
N LYS A 46 9.55 -3.77 -11.69
CA LYS A 46 10.63 -4.51 -11.03
C LYS A 46 10.25 -4.86 -9.57
N ALA A 47 9.68 -3.91 -8.83
CA ALA A 47 9.23 -4.15 -7.46
C ALA A 47 8.15 -5.24 -7.39
N ILE A 48 7.13 -5.16 -8.25
CA ILE A 48 6.04 -6.13 -8.28
C ILE A 48 6.55 -7.53 -8.67
N LEU A 49 7.43 -7.62 -9.67
CA LEU A 49 8.01 -8.90 -10.08
C LEU A 49 8.89 -9.50 -8.97
N GLY A 50 9.63 -8.68 -8.23
CA GLY A 50 10.42 -9.11 -7.08
C GLY A 50 9.53 -9.62 -5.95
N ALA A 51 8.45 -8.92 -5.62
CA ALA A 51 7.49 -9.35 -4.62
C ALA A 51 6.79 -10.66 -5.02
N LYS A 52 6.37 -10.77 -6.29
CA LYS A 52 5.79 -12.01 -6.83
C LYS A 52 6.77 -13.19 -6.68
N LYS A 53 8.03 -12.99 -7.04
CA LYS A 53 9.05 -14.02 -6.89
C LYS A 53 9.21 -14.46 -5.43
N ALA A 54 9.28 -13.54 -4.48
CA ALA A 54 9.38 -13.85 -3.06
C ALA A 54 8.18 -14.66 -2.54
N VAL A 55 6.98 -14.41 -3.07
CA VAL A 55 5.78 -15.23 -2.77
C VAL A 55 5.88 -16.61 -3.42
N ASP A 56 6.25 -16.68 -4.70
CA ASP A 56 6.36 -17.94 -5.44
C ASP A 56 7.46 -18.88 -4.83
N ASP A 57 8.55 -18.29 -4.34
CA ASP A 57 9.63 -19.02 -3.65
C ASP A 57 9.28 -19.37 -2.19
N GLY A 58 8.15 -18.92 -1.67
CA GLY A 58 7.71 -19.19 -0.29
C GLY A 58 8.44 -18.36 0.78
N GLU A 59 9.25 -17.37 0.39
CA GLU A 59 9.92 -16.44 1.32
C GLU A 59 8.89 -15.57 2.05
N ILE A 60 7.79 -15.22 1.37
CA ILE A 60 6.67 -14.47 1.92
C ILE A 60 5.39 -15.28 1.72
N THR A 61 4.65 -15.49 2.82
CA THR A 61 3.33 -16.11 2.78
C THR A 61 2.31 -15.25 3.49
N LEU A 62 1.05 -15.32 3.06
CA LEU A 62 -0.04 -14.57 3.71
C LEU A 62 -0.14 -14.94 5.20
N LYS A 63 -0.05 -16.23 5.52
CA LYS A 63 -0.08 -16.71 6.90
C LYS A 63 1.06 -16.11 7.71
N GLY A 64 2.30 -16.19 7.21
CA GLY A 64 3.47 -15.62 7.88
C GLY A 64 3.30 -14.11 8.14
N LEU A 65 2.88 -13.34 7.12
CA LEU A 65 2.65 -11.90 7.27
C LEU A 65 1.57 -11.57 8.29
N SER A 66 0.51 -12.37 8.38
CA SER A 66 -0.60 -12.14 9.32
C SER A 66 -0.23 -12.44 10.77
N GLU A 67 0.73 -13.33 11.00
CA GLU A 67 1.22 -13.73 12.32
C GLU A 67 2.33 -12.82 12.87
N MET A 68 2.97 -12.01 12.01
CA MET A 68 4.01 -11.07 12.41
C MET A 68 3.42 -9.89 13.19
N ASP A 69 4.15 -9.37 14.16
CA ASP A 69 3.86 -8.06 14.75
C ASP A 69 4.14 -6.92 13.73
N ASP A 70 3.79 -5.68 14.07
CA ASP A 70 3.90 -4.55 13.13
C ASP A 70 5.35 -4.25 12.74
N THR A 71 6.30 -4.45 13.66
CA THR A 71 7.73 -4.22 13.43
C THR A 71 8.31 -5.28 12.51
N GLU A 72 8.05 -6.55 12.79
CA GLU A 72 8.49 -7.67 11.98
C GLU A 72 7.88 -7.61 10.58
N PHE A 73 6.58 -7.31 10.50
CA PHE A 73 5.87 -7.14 9.23
C PHE A 73 6.50 -6.03 8.39
N LYS A 74 6.71 -4.85 8.99
CA LYS A 74 7.32 -3.71 8.30
C LYS A 74 8.72 -4.06 7.80
N LYS A 75 9.54 -4.70 8.61
CA LYS A 75 10.87 -5.19 8.24
C LYS A 75 10.81 -6.17 7.08
N SER A 76 9.89 -7.13 7.12
CA SER A 76 9.70 -8.12 6.05
C SER A 76 9.33 -7.45 4.72
N ILE A 77 8.36 -6.56 4.70
CA ILE A 77 7.94 -5.88 3.48
C ILE A 77 9.01 -4.91 2.94
N THR A 78 9.68 -4.15 3.82
CA THR A 78 10.70 -3.19 3.39
C THR A 78 12.02 -3.84 2.96
N SER A 79 12.23 -5.14 3.24
CA SER A 79 13.34 -5.91 2.68
C SER A 79 13.17 -6.17 1.17
N LEU A 80 11.96 -6.09 0.65
CA LEU A 80 11.69 -6.21 -0.77
C LEU A 80 12.14 -4.95 -1.52
N TRP A 81 12.85 -5.13 -2.61
CA TRP A 81 13.29 -4.01 -3.42
C TRP A 81 12.12 -3.17 -3.92
N GLY A 82 12.17 -1.87 -3.70
CA GLY A 82 11.15 -0.91 -4.14
C GLY A 82 9.96 -0.75 -3.19
N PHE A 83 9.94 -1.47 -2.06
CA PHE A 83 8.95 -1.29 -1.00
C PHE A 83 9.55 -0.51 0.15
N GLY A 84 8.97 0.64 0.47
CA GLY A 84 9.33 1.45 1.64
C GLY A 84 8.27 1.37 2.74
N ASP A 85 8.49 2.15 3.81
CA ASP A 85 7.59 2.23 4.96
C ASP A 85 6.14 2.46 4.55
N TRP A 86 5.90 3.45 3.68
CA TRP A 86 4.56 3.77 3.20
C TRP A 86 3.89 2.58 2.50
N SER A 87 4.62 1.81 1.69
CA SER A 87 4.07 0.62 1.05
C SER A 87 3.70 -0.45 2.06
N ALA A 88 4.54 -0.67 3.09
CA ALA A 88 4.26 -1.61 4.16
C ALA A 88 3.00 -1.19 4.95
N GLU A 89 2.88 0.08 5.29
CA GLU A 89 1.72 0.65 5.99
C GLU A 89 0.43 0.47 5.17
N MET A 90 0.48 0.72 3.85
CA MET A 90 -0.68 0.50 2.97
C MET A 90 -1.09 -0.98 2.90
N ILE A 91 -0.12 -1.90 2.81
CA ILE A 91 -0.42 -3.33 2.83
C ILE A 91 -1.00 -3.74 4.19
N ALA A 92 -0.47 -3.23 5.30
CA ALA A 92 -0.98 -3.52 6.63
C ALA A 92 -2.44 -3.07 6.79
N ILE A 93 -2.77 -1.84 6.37
CA ILE A 93 -4.12 -1.27 6.48
C ILE A 93 -5.10 -1.95 5.52
N PHE A 94 -4.79 -1.94 4.21
CA PHE A 94 -5.77 -2.31 3.18
C PHE A 94 -5.85 -3.81 2.90
N TYR A 95 -4.77 -4.56 3.14
CA TYR A 95 -4.73 -5.99 2.83
C TYR A 95 -4.87 -6.86 4.08
N LEU A 96 -4.17 -6.52 5.18
CA LEU A 96 -4.26 -7.27 6.43
C LEU A 96 -5.32 -6.74 7.39
N GLY A 97 -5.88 -5.54 7.15
CA GLY A 97 -6.91 -4.95 8.01
C GLY A 97 -6.40 -4.55 9.39
N ARG A 98 -5.10 -4.23 9.52
CA ARG A 98 -4.55 -3.80 10.81
C ARG A 98 -5.14 -2.47 11.23
N THR A 99 -5.61 -2.40 12.46
CA THR A 99 -6.41 -1.28 12.95
C THR A 99 -5.58 -0.12 13.50
N ASN A 100 -4.32 -0.37 13.88
CA ASN A 100 -3.50 0.60 14.61
C ASN A 100 -2.21 0.98 13.85
N ILE A 101 -2.35 1.32 12.58
CA ILE A 101 -1.25 1.80 11.74
C ILE A 101 -1.45 3.28 11.44
N TRP A 102 -0.41 4.08 11.70
CA TRP A 102 -0.34 5.49 11.32
C TRP A 102 0.86 5.74 10.41
N SER A 103 0.63 6.43 9.29
CA SER A 103 1.69 6.74 8.31
C SER A 103 2.23 8.16 8.57
N GLU A 104 3.26 8.27 9.40
CA GLU A 104 3.85 9.55 9.82
C GLU A 104 4.37 10.39 8.65
N LYS A 105 4.79 9.75 7.56
CA LYS A 105 5.34 10.42 6.38
C LYS A 105 4.29 10.77 5.32
N ASP A 106 3.02 10.41 5.54
CA ASP A 106 1.94 10.73 4.61
C ASP A 106 1.50 12.20 4.77
N LEU A 107 1.70 12.98 3.72
CA LEU A 107 1.42 14.43 3.73
C LEU A 107 -0.08 14.74 3.91
N ILE A 108 -0.96 13.87 3.40
CA ILE A 108 -2.41 14.07 3.52
C ILE A 108 -2.84 13.80 4.95
N LEU A 109 -2.33 12.74 5.57
CA LEU A 109 -2.59 12.43 6.97
C LEU A 109 -2.08 13.52 7.89
N ASN A 110 -0.84 13.98 7.70
CA ASN A 110 -0.27 15.06 8.51
C ASN A 110 -1.08 16.36 8.41
N LYS A 111 -1.52 16.73 7.20
CA LYS A 111 -2.37 17.90 7.03
C LYS A 111 -3.76 17.69 7.65
N GLY A 112 -4.32 16.50 7.51
CA GLY A 112 -5.65 16.18 8.04
C GLY A 112 -5.69 16.17 9.56
N ILE A 113 -4.72 15.51 10.21
CA ILE A 113 -4.65 15.44 11.67
C ILE A 113 -4.44 16.82 12.28
N ASN A 114 -3.56 17.65 11.71
CA ASN A 114 -3.35 19.01 12.19
C ASN A 114 -4.65 19.85 12.13
N GLN A 115 -5.43 19.74 11.05
CA GLN A 115 -6.72 20.43 10.95
C GLN A 115 -7.72 19.98 12.02
N ILE A 116 -7.73 18.71 12.39
CA ILE A 116 -8.58 18.19 13.47
C ILE A 116 -8.08 18.70 14.82
N CYS A 117 -6.77 18.64 15.05
CA CYS A 117 -6.14 19.07 16.31
C CYS A 117 -6.36 20.58 16.58
N ASP A 118 -6.30 21.42 15.56
CA ASP A 118 -6.59 22.85 15.68
C ASP A 118 -8.02 23.11 16.22
N GLN A 119 -8.99 22.27 15.83
CA GLN A 119 -10.37 22.37 16.31
C GLN A 119 -10.57 21.84 17.72
N CYS A 120 -9.87 20.73 18.05
CA CYS A 120 -10.02 20.02 19.33
C CYS A 120 -9.06 20.55 20.41
N LYS A 121 -8.11 21.44 20.07
CA LYS A 121 -7.04 21.93 20.95
C LYS A 121 -6.17 20.79 21.53
N LEU A 122 -5.88 19.80 20.73
CA LEU A 122 -5.01 18.69 21.01
C LEU A 122 -3.76 18.76 20.13
N THR A 123 -2.69 18.10 20.55
CA THR A 123 -1.58 17.78 19.66
C THR A 123 -1.88 16.51 18.86
N PRO A 124 -1.22 16.30 17.69
CA PRO A 124 -1.35 15.05 16.96
C PRO A 124 -1.07 13.79 17.79
N ASP A 125 -0.04 13.84 18.63
CA ASP A 125 0.35 12.70 19.49
C ASP A 125 -0.74 12.39 20.53
N GLU A 126 -1.30 13.42 21.19
CA GLU A 126 -2.43 13.25 22.13
C GLU A 126 -3.65 12.65 21.42
N LEU A 127 -3.96 13.12 20.20
CA LEU A 127 -5.09 12.57 19.45
C LEU A 127 -4.84 11.09 19.06
N LEU A 128 -3.63 10.76 18.59
CA LEU A 128 -3.28 9.38 18.23
C LEU A 128 -3.30 8.45 19.44
N GLU A 129 -2.90 8.92 20.62
CA GLU A 129 -2.98 8.15 21.85
C GLU A 129 -4.45 7.89 22.27
N ILE A 130 -5.32 8.90 22.18
CA ILE A 130 -6.75 8.77 22.49
C ILE A 130 -7.45 7.73 21.60
N ILE A 131 -7.09 7.66 20.34
CA ILE A 131 -7.75 6.76 19.38
C ILE A 131 -7.06 5.39 19.24
N ASP A 132 -5.96 5.15 19.97
CA ASP A 132 -5.35 3.81 20.01
C ASP A 132 -6.36 2.78 20.54
N PRO A 133 -6.51 1.60 19.93
CA PRO A 133 -5.76 1.02 18.82
C PRO A 133 -6.45 1.17 17.43
N TYR A 134 -7.04 2.31 17.14
CA TYR A 134 -7.87 2.50 15.94
C TYR A 134 -7.33 3.58 14.98
N GLN A 135 -6.03 3.84 14.99
CA GLN A 135 -5.37 4.89 14.19
C GLN A 135 -5.61 4.72 12.69
N SER A 136 -5.67 3.48 12.18
CA SER A 136 -5.96 3.21 10.78
C SER A 136 -7.35 3.71 10.33
N TYR A 137 -8.34 3.69 11.23
CA TYR A 137 -9.67 4.22 10.89
C TYR A 137 -9.66 5.73 10.73
N LEU A 138 -8.88 6.45 11.56
CA LEU A 138 -8.69 7.89 11.37
C LEU A 138 -7.99 8.17 10.04
N ALA A 139 -6.97 7.41 9.70
CA ALA A 139 -6.28 7.54 8.42
C ALA A 139 -7.23 7.36 7.23
N LEU A 140 -8.07 6.31 7.25
CA LEU A 140 -9.08 6.05 6.21
C LEU A 140 -10.09 7.20 6.08
N HIS A 141 -10.54 7.77 7.22
CA HIS A 141 -11.45 8.92 7.20
C HIS A 141 -10.80 10.17 6.63
N ILE A 142 -9.56 10.47 6.99
CA ILE A 142 -8.83 11.63 6.46
C ILE A 142 -8.64 11.50 4.94
N TRP A 143 -8.19 10.34 4.46
CA TRP A 143 -8.03 10.12 3.01
C TRP A 143 -9.35 10.28 2.27
N ARG A 144 -10.43 9.69 2.77
CA ARG A 144 -11.76 9.78 2.16
C ARG A 144 -12.30 11.21 2.11
N TYR A 145 -12.02 12.02 3.13
CA TYR A 145 -12.46 13.42 3.18
C TYR A 145 -11.68 14.34 2.22
N LYS A 146 -10.47 13.96 1.85
CA LYS A 146 -9.57 14.76 0.99
C LYS A 146 -9.61 14.38 -0.49
N ASP A 147 -10.18 13.22 -0.85
CA ASP A 147 -10.44 12.81 -2.23
C ASP A 147 -11.69 13.52 -2.80
#